data_8c1b43dcc09a3c3ae4fb6b64f201e2a5
#
_entry.id   8c1b43dcc09a3c3ae4fb6b64f201e2a5
#
_cell.length_a   1.000
_cell.length_b   1.000
_cell.length_c   1.000
_cell.angle_alpha   90.00
_cell.angle_beta   90.00
_cell.angle_gamma   90.00
#
_symmetry.space_group_name_H-M   'P 1'
#
loop_
_entity.id
_entity.type
_entity.pdbx_description
1 polymer ?
#
loop_
_entity_poly.entity_id
_entity_poly.type
_entity_poly.pdbx_seq_one_letter_code
_entity_poly.pdbx_strand_id
1 'polypeptide(L)'
;VPPPIPRLSADDRRAQIIEAVTPAVLEHGAAITSRQLAEAAGVAEGTLFKAFGDKESLLVALADHHLDAADWAAEQARLEHGSLEEMLTTTVDAMVGRMRFIFRLVMALGPIGQRCAQARQGELESSKARLAERFEPYRDRLRVAPLAAADMTRTLAWAAASGWGDTAPSVTAADVVQVLLHGIGSAAAPALVDQEA
;
A
#
# COMPACT_ATOMS: atom_id res chain seq x y z
N VAL A 1 -36.80 5.10 -24.02
CA VAL A 1 -35.46 4.78 -24.50
C VAL A 1 -34.55 4.83 -23.28
N PRO A 2 -33.85 3.76 -22.92
CA PRO A 2 -32.91 3.80 -21.81
C PRO A 2 -31.81 4.83 -22.11
N PRO A 3 -31.30 5.55 -21.07
CA PRO A 3 -30.22 6.50 -21.28
C PRO A 3 -28.99 5.79 -21.86
N PRO A 4 -28.22 6.46 -22.74
CA PRO A 4 -27.02 5.85 -23.31
C PRO A 4 -26.03 5.53 -22.19
N ILE A 5 -25.50 4.32 -22.23
CA ILE A 5 -24.40 3.89 -21.30
C ILE A 5 -23.25 4.89 -21.48
N PRO A 6 -22.78 5.55 -20.40
CA PRO A 6 -21.67 6.50 -20.50
C PRO A 6 -20.47 5.80 -21.12
N ARG A 7 -19.90 6.37 -22.19
CA ARG A 7 -18.62 5.89 -22.71
C ARG A 7 -17.56 6.22 -21.68
N LEU A 8 -16.82 5.20 -21.24
CA LEU A 8 -15.66 5.37 -20.37
C LEU A 8 -14.70 6.40 -20.95
N SER A 9 -14.18 7.26 -20.09
CA SER A 9 -13.11 8.17 -20.47
C SER A 9 -11.88 7.41 -20.95
N ALA A 10 -10.95 8.06 -21.63
CA ALA A 10 -9.68 7.44 -22.04
C ALA A 10 -8.87 6.98 -20.82
N ASP A 11 -8.91 7.76 -19.73
CA ASP A 11 -8.19 7.46 -18.49
C ASP A 11 -8.83 6.28 -17.74
N ASP A 12 -10.17 6.22 -17.65
CA ASP A 12 -10.86 5.06 -17.07
C ASP A 12 -10.53 3.77 -17.82
N ARG A 13 -10.47 3.85 -19.16
CA ARG A 13 -10.11 2.70 -19.98
C ARG A 13 -8.66 2.27 -19.76
N ARG A 14 -7.72 3.22 -19.60
CA ARG A 14 -6.33 2.92 -19.29
C ARG A 14 -6.22 2.24 -17.93
N ALA A 15 -6.91 2.76 -16.91
CA ALA A 15 -6.95 2.16 -15.58
C ALA A 15 -7.50 0.73 -15.61
N GLN A 16 -8.60 0.48 -16.33
CA GLN A 16 -9.15 -0.87 -16.49
C GLN A 16 -8.17 -1.84 -17.16
N ILE A 17 -7.44 -1.39 -18.18
CA ILE A 17 -6.42 -2.22 -18.82
C ILE A 17 -5.29 -2.53 -17.83
N ILE A 18 -4.80 -1.55 -17.09
CA ILE A 18 -3.76 -1.73 -16.07
C ILE A 18 -4.18 -2.79 -15.05
N GLU A 19 -5.38 -2.65 -14.48
CA GLU A 19 -5.89 -3.63 -13.52
C GLU A 19 -5.99 -5.04 -14.10
N ALA A 20 -6.47 -5.16 -15.34
CA ALA A 20 -6.63 -6.45 -16.02
C ALA A 20 -5.28 -7.14 -16.32
N VAL A 21 -4.23 -6.39 -16.66
CA VAL A 21 -2.90 -6.97 -16.99
C VAL A 21 -2.03 -7.20 -15.76
N THR A 22 -2.33 -6.58 -14.64
CA THR A 22 -1.52 -6.66 -13.41
C THR A 22 -1.24 -8.09 -12.95
N PRO A 23 -2.21 -9.03 -12.88
CA PRO A 23 -1.93 -10.42 -12.51
C PRO A 23 -0.92 -11.10 -13.44
N ALA A 24 -1.06 -10.91 -14.75
CA ALA A 24 -0.16 -11.50 -15.74
C ALA A 24 1.26 -10.89 -15.65
N VAL A 25 1.38 -9.60 -15.36
CA VAL A 25 2.67 -8.94 -15.12
C VAL A 25 3.33 -9.47 -13.84
N LEU A 26 2.57 -9.70 -12.77
CA LEU A 26 3.10 -10.29 -11.53
C LEU A 26 3.60 -11.75 -11.75
N GLU A 27 3.02 -12.47 -12.68
CA GLU A 27 3.41 -13.86 -13.01
C GLU A 27 4.62 -13.91 -13.94
N HIS A 28 4.62 -13.12 -15.03
CA HIS A 28 5.60 -13.21 -16.11
C HIS A 28 6.69 -12.12 -16.06
N GLY A 29 6.52 -11.12 -15.19
CA GLY A 29 7.44 -10.00 -15.06
C GLY A 29 7.55 -9.14 -16.32
N ALA A 30 8.66 -8.41 -16.45
CA ALA A 30 8.93 -7.56 -17.61
C ALA A 30 9.15 -8.37 -18.93
N ALA A 31 9.33 -9.68 -18.85
CA ALA A 31 9.45 -10.56 -20.02
C ALA A 31 8.09 -10.83 -20.70
N ILE A 32 6.97 -10.48 -20.09
CA ILE A 32 5.62 -10.62 -20.66
C ILE A 32 5.55 -10.04 -22.08
N THR A 33 4.92 -10.78 -22.99
CA THR A 33 4.77 -10.33 -24.39
C THR A 33 3.56 -9.43 -24.56
N SER A 34 3.57 -8.59 -25.62
CA SER A 34 2.43 -7.75 -25.98
C SER A 34 1.15 -8.54 -26.23
N ARG A 35 1.28 -9.74 -26.81
CA ARG A 35 0.17 -10.65 -27.01
C ARG A 35 -0.44 -11.12 -25.70
N GLN A 36 0.38 -11.54 -24.73
CA GLN A 36 -0.11 -11.94 -23.41
C GLN A 36 -0.79 -10.79 -22.67
N LEU A 37 -0.24 -9.55 -22.79
CA LEU A 37 -0.87 -8.35 -22.22
C LEU A 37 -2.23 -8.08 -22.87
N ALA A 38 -2.35 -8.20 -24.19
CA ALA A 38 -3.61 -8.00 -24.91
C ALA A 38 -4.65 -9.08 -24.55
N GLU A 39 -4.22 -10.33 -24.42
CA GLU A 39 -5.06 -11.45 -23.97
C GLU A 39 -5.55 -11.22 -22.53
N ALA A 40 -4.68 -10.82 -21.61
CA ALA A 40 -5.03 -10.51 -20.22
C ALA A 40 -6.02 -9.34 -20.12
N ALA A 41 -5.85 -8.31 -20.95
CA ALA A 41 -6.74 -7.16 -21.01
C ALA A 41 -8.05 -7.42 -21.77
N GLY A 42 -8.19 -8.56 -22.46
CA GLY A 42 -9.35 -8.84 -23.29
C GLY A 42 -9.51 -7.89 -24.48
N VAL A 43 -8.41 -7.35 -25.03
CA VAL A 43 -8.41 -6.40 -26.14
C VAL A 43 -7.47 -6.86 -27.25
N ALA A 44 -7.62 -6.29 -28.46
CA ALA A 44 -6.63 -6.50 -29.52
C ALA A 44 -5.33 -5.74 -29.20
N GLU A 45 -4.15 -6.28 -29.64
CA GLU A 45 -2.85 -5.61 -29.43
C GLU A 45 -2.84 -4.17 -29.96
N GLY A 46 -3.46 -3.91 -31.11
CA GLY A 46 -3.58 -2.56 -31.67
C GLY A 46 -4.34 -1.58 -30.76
N THR A 47 -5.32 -2.08 -29.99
CA THR A 47 -6.03 -1.26 -29.00
C THR A 47 -5.12 -0.92 -27.82
N LEU A 48 -4.33 -1.89 -27.36
CA LEU A 48 -3.37 -1.71 -26.29
C LEU A 48 -2.30 -0.67 -26.66
N PHE A 49 -1.71 -0.78 -27.86
CA PHE A 49 -0.73 0.19 -28.35
C PHE A 49 -1.32 1.58 -28.60
N LYS A 50 -2.59 1.65 -29.04
CA LYS A 50 -3.28 2.96 -29.17
C LYS A 50 -3.43 3.66 -27.82
N ALA A 51 -3.61 2.90 -26.75
CA ALA A 51 -3.78 3.44 -25.40
C ALA A 51 -2.45 3.85 -24.72
N PHE A 52 -1.37 3.08 -24.95
CA PHE A 52 -0.12 3.24 -24.20
C PHE A 52 1.11 3.54 -25.06
N GLY A 53 1.04 3.41 -26.39
CA GLY A 53 2.15 3.58 -27.30
C GLY A 53 2.93 2.28 -27.52
N ASP A 54 3.62 1.80 -26.50
CA ASP A 54 4.41 0.57 -26.53
C ASP A 54 4.30 -0.24 -25.22
N LYS A 55 4.95 -1.39 -25.17
CA LYS A 55 4.95 -2.28 -24.01
C LYS A 55 5.63 -1.63 -22.80
N GLU A 56 6.76 -0.95 -22.98
CA GLU A 56 7.50 -0.33 -21.88
C GLU A 56 6.65 0.78 -21.25
N SER A 57 6.03 1.62 -22.07
CA SER A 57 5.13 2.69 -21.62
C SER A 57 3.93 2.15 -20.84
N LEU A 58 3.37 0.98 -21.23
CA LEU A 58 2.33 0.31 -20.45
C LEU A 58 2.86 -0.16 -19.10
N LEU A 59 4.03 -0.82 -19.06
CA LEU A 59 4.61 -1.30 -17.82
C LEU A 59 5.00 -0.16 -16.87
N VAL A 60 5.46 0.98 -17.40
CA VAL A 60 5.69 2.21 -16.62
C VAL A 60 4.37 2.75 -16.07
N ALA A 61 3.34 2.87 -16.91
CA ALA A 61 2.03 3.36 -16.48
C ALA A 61 1.42 2.45 -15.40
N LEU A 62 1.61 1.12 -15.51
CA LEU A 62 1.19 0.15 -14.50
C LEU A 62 1.96 0.33 -13.18
N ALA A 63 3.28 0.51 -13.26
CA ALA A 63 4.08 0.80 -12.07
C ALA A 63 3.62 2.10 -11.40
N ASP A 64 3.44 3.17 -12.17
CA ASP A 64 3.00 4.48 -11.67
C ASP A 64 1.63 4.41 -11.02
N HIS A 65 0.68 3.71 -11.63
CA HIS A 65 -0.66 3.54 -11.09
C HIS A 65 -0.64 2.85 -9.71
N HIS A 66 0.09 1.75 -9.58
CA HIS A 66 0.13 1.01 -8.32
C HIS A 66 1.08 1.61 -7.26
N LEU A 67 2.09 2.34 -7.67
CA LEU A 67 3.00 3.05 -6.75
C LEU A 67 2.36 4.34 -6.20
N ASP A 68 1.35 4.90 -6.87
CA ASP A 68 0.64 6.06 -6.36
C ASP A 68 -0.02 5.74 -5.01
N ALA A 69 0.37 6.51 -3.99
CA ALA A 69 -0.12 6.34 -2.64
C ALA A 69 -1.32 7.24 -2.31
N ALA A 70 -1.69 8.17 -3.20
CA ALA A 70 -2.69 9.19 -2.88
C ALA A 70 -4.07 8.60 -2.67
N ASP A 71 -4.53 7.76 -3.59
CA ASP A 71 -5.86 7.13 -3.50
C ASP A 71 -5.94 6.17 -2.30
N TRP A 72 -4.91 5.36 -2.10
CA TRP A 72 -4.83 4.46 -0.96
C TRP A 72 -4.83 5.23 0.37
N ALA A 73 -4.06 6.32 0.47
CA ALA A 73 -4.02 7.14 1.67
C ALA A 73 -5.36 7.84 1.94
N ALA A 74 -6.06 8.29 0.88
CA ALA A 74 -7.39 8.87 1.00
C ALA A 74 -8.44 7.84 1.46
N GLU A 75 -8.37 6.60 0.98
CA GLU A 75 -9.23 5.51 1.44
C GLU A 75 -8.99 5.20 2.91
N GLN A 76 -7.74 5.04 3.31
CA GLN A 76 -7.37 4.80 4.70
C GLN A 76 -7.78 5.94 5.64
N ALA A 77 -7.73 7.19 5.19
CA ALA A 77 -8.13 8.36 5.98
C ALA A 77 -9.64 8.42 6.28
N ARG A 78 -10.47 7.72 5.50
CA ARG A 78 -11.93 7.66 5.71
C ARG A 78 -12.37 6.66 6.76
N LEU A 79 -11.45 5.77 7.18
CA LEU A 79 -11.76 4.75 8.18
C LEU A 79 -11.79 5.39 9.57
N GLU A 80 -12.93 5.27 10.26
CA GLU A 80 -13.07 5.64 11.66
C GLU A 80 -12.77 4.43 12.54
N HIS A 81 -12.13 4.67 13.69
CA HIS A 81 -11.72 3.63 14.61
C HIS A 81 -12.13 4.00 16.04
N GLY A 82 -12.69 3.04 16.76
CA GLY A 82 -13.12 3.23 18.16
C GLY A 82 -11.97 3.22 19.17
N SER A 83 -10.80 2.69 18.79
CA SER A 83 -9.65 2.56 19.68
C SER A 83 -8.32 2.65 18.94
N LEU A 84 -7.24 2.95 19.70
CA LEU A 84 -5.87 2.91 19.19
C LEU A 84 -5.49 1.52 18.66
N GLU A 85 -5.91 0.46 19.34
CA GLU A 85 -5.64 -0.92 18.94
C GLU A 85 -6.29 -1.25 17.59
N GLU A 86 -7.57 -0.90 17.42
CA GLU A 86 -8.29 -1.11 16.16
C GLU A 86 -7.65 -0.31 15.03
N MET A 87 -7.29 0.96 15.28
CA MET A 87 -6.61 1.82 14.31
C MET A 87 -5.27 1.22 13.90
N LEU A 88 -4.45 0.76 14.85
CA LEU A 88 -3.16 0.14 14.57
C LEU A 88 -3.33 -1.17 13.79
N THR A 89 -4.25 -2.03 14.22
CA THR A 89 -4.50 -3.33 13.55
C THR A 89 -4.87 -3.11 12.09
N THR A 90 -5.88 -2.28 11.83
CA THR A 90 -6.34 -1.99 10.46
C THR A 90 -5.25 -1.34 9.62
N THR A 91 -4.51 -0.37 10.20
CA THR A 91 -3.46 0.35 9.49
C THR A 91 -2.27 -0.56 9.16
N VAL A 92 -1.80 -1.34 10.11
CA VAL A 92 -0.63 -2.22 9.91
C VAL A 92 -0.95 -3.32 8.91
N ASP A 93 -2.13 -3.97 9.02
CA ASP A 93 -2.56 -5.00 8.06
C ASP A 93 -2.63 -4.45 6.63
N ALA A 94 -3.27 -3.29 6.45
CA ALA A 94 -3.36 -2.64 5.15
C ALA A 94 -1.97 -2.24 4.60
N MET A 95 -1.09 -1.71 5.45
CA MET A 95 0.27 -1.31 5.05
C MET A 95 1.12 -2.52 4.67
N VAL A 96 1.12 -3.59 5.47
CA VAL A 96 1.87 -4.81 5.19
C VAL A 96 1.39 -5.45 3.89
N GLY A 97 0.07 -5.56 3.70
CA GLY A 97 -0.51 -6.09 2.46
C GLY A 97 -0.10 -5.28 1.23
N ARG A 98 -0.23 -3.95 1.30
CA ARG A 98 0.18 -3.04 0.22
C ARG A 98 1.68 -3.13 -0.07
N MET A 99 2.52 -3.09 0.96
CA MET A 99 3.98 -3.16 0.78
C MET A 99 4.41 -4.48 0.15
N ARG A 100 3.83 -5.62 0.56
CA ARG A 100 4.08 -6.93 -0.08
C ARG A 100 3.71 -6.91 -1.56
N PHE A 101 2.57 -6.34 -1.89
CA PHE A 101 2.15 -6.18 -3.28
C PHE A 101 3.16 -5.33 -4.07
N ILE A 102 3.54 -4.16 -3.55
CA ILE A 102 4.51 -3.26 -4.18
C ILE A 102 5.87 -3.95 -4.37
N PHE A 103 6.38 -4.67 -3.37
CA PHE A 103 7.64 -5.41 -3.50
C PHE A 103 7.56 -6.45 -4.62
N ARG A 104 6.48 -7.24 -4.68
CA ARG A 104 6.27 -8.21 -5.76
C ARG A 104 6.23 -7.54 -7.12
N LEU A 105 5.53 -6.41 -7.23
CA LEU A 105 5.41 -5.65 -8.47
C LEU A 105 6.76 -5.09 -8.93
N VAL A 106 7.48 -4.42 -8.03
CA VAL A 106 8.81 -3.84 -8.33
C VAL A 106 9.80 -4.94 -8.74
N MET A 107 9.79 -6.09 -8.07
CA MET A 107 10.63 -7.23 -8.43
C MET A 107 10.23 -7.84 -9.79
N ALA A 108 8.94 -7.99 -10.07
CA ALA A 108 8.45 -8.49 -11.35
C ALA A 108 8.83 -7.56 -12.52
N LEU A 109 8.72 -6.26 -12.33
CA LEU A 109 9.08 -5.26 -13.34
C LEU A 109 10.60 -5.01 -13.46
N GLY A 110 11.41 -5.47 -12.50
CA GLY A 110 12.86 -5.34 -12.52
C GLY A 110 13.33 -3.87 -12.63
N PRO A 111 14.21 -3.54 -13.60
CA PRO A 111 14.72 -2.18 -13.73
C PRO A 111 13.66 -1.09 -13.93
N ILE A 112 12.54 -1.42 -14.58
CA ILE A 112 11.40 -0.48 -14.75
C ILE A 112 10.80 -0.17 -13.39
N GLY A 113 10.45 -1.19 -12.61
CA GLY A 113 9.88 -1.02 -11.28
C GLY A 113 10.81 -0.24 -10.33
N GLN A 114 12.10 -0.54 -10.37
CA GLN A 114 13.09 0.16 -9.55
C GLN A 114 13.17 1.66 -9.89
N ARG A 115 13.21 2.03 -11.19
CA ARG A 115 13.22 3.44 -11.62
C ARG A 115 11.96 4.17 -11.16
N CYS A 116 10.77 3.58 -11.33
CA CYS A 116 9.51 4.17 -10.90
C CYS A 116 9.46 4.35 -9.37
N ALA A 117 9.91 3.36 -8.60
CA ALA A 117 9.96 3.45 -7.15
C ALA A 117 10.94 4.52 -6.65
N GLN A 118 12.11 4.64 -7.28
CA GLN A 118 13.08 5.69 -6.94
C GLN A 118 12.55 7.10 -7.22
N ALA A 119 11.84 7.29 -8.33
CA ALA A 119 11.25 8.59 -8.68
C ALA A 119 10.24 9.09 -7.62
N ARG A 120 9.64 8.17 -6.84
CA ARG A 120 8.62 8.48 -5.83
C ARG A 120 9.15 8.55 -4.39
N GLN A 121 10.47 8.49 -4.19
CA GLN A 121 11.05 8.57 -2.84
C GLN A 121 10.68 9.86 -2.10
N GLY A 122 10.50 10.98 -2.82
CA GLY A 122 10.09 12.26 -2.24
C GLY A 122 8.66 12.27 -1.65
N GLU A 123 7.79 11.33 -2.04
CA GLU A 123 6.42 11.22 -1.50
C GLU A 123 6.38 10.59 -0.11
N LEU A 124 7.50 10.05 0.34
CA LEU A 124 7.61 9.31 1.61
C LEU A 124 7.31 10.19 2.83
N GLU A 125 7.82 11.44 2.83
CA GLU A 125 7.60 12.40 3.92
C GLU A 125 6.14 12.84 4.00
N SER A 126 5.49 13.07 2.86
CA SER A 126 4.06 13.40 2.81
C SER A 126 3.18 12.25 3.31
N SER A 127 3.56 11.01 3.00
CA SER A 127 2.88 9.82 3.49
C SER A 127 3.02 9.66 5.00
N LYS A 128 4.21 9.96 5.55
CA LYS A 128 4.49 9.92 6.99
C LYS A 128 3.66 10.96 7.75
N ALA A 129 3.57 12.18 7.23
CA ALA A 129 2.75 13.24 7.84
C ALA A 129 1.27 12.84 7.89
N ARG A 130 0.72 12.33 6.79
CA ARG A 130 -0.68 11.83 6.75
C ARG A 130 -0.92 10.67 7.72
N LEU A 131 0.05 9.78 7.89
CA LEU A 131 -0.07 8.71 8.88
C LEU A 131 -0.04 9.28 10.31
N ALA A 132 0.76 10.32 10.57
CA ALA A 132 0.82 10.97 11.88
C ALA A 132 -0.53 11.61 12.28
N GLU A 133 -1.27 12.17 11.33
CA GLU A 133 -2.61 12.74 11.56
C GLU A 133 -3.59 11.70 12.14
N ARG A 134 -3.44 10.42 11.79
CA ARG A 134 -4.28 9.34 12.34
C ARG A 134 -3.99 9.04 13.80
N PHE A 135 -2.82 9.38 14.30
CA PHE A 135 -2.44 9.22 15.70
C PHE A 135 -2.89 10.41 16.57
N GLU A 136 -3.24 11.57 15.97
CA GLU A 136 -3.61 12.76 16.73
C GLU A 136 -4.80 12.54 17.69
N PRO A 137 -5.88 11.83 17.33
CA PRO A 137 -6.98 11.54 18.26
C PRO A 137 -6.56 10.71 19.48
N TYR A 138 -5.41 10.03 19.41
CA TYR A 138 -4.90 9.16 20.46
C TYR A 138 -3.66 9.71 21.16
N ARG A 139 -3.32 10.99 20.96
CA ARG A 139 -2.10 11.64 21.47
C ARG A 139 -1.86 11.36 22.96
N ASP A 140 -2.90 11.47 23.79
CA ASP A 140 -2.81 11.28 25.25
C ASP A 140 -2.56 9.81 25.65
N ARG A 141 -2.73 8.89 24.72
CA ARG A 141 -2.47 7.45 24.89
C ARG A 141 -1.11 7.00 24.34
N LEU A 142 -0.33 7.91 23.78
CA LEU A 142 0.98 7.64 23.21
C LEU A 142 2.08 8.03 24.17
N ARG A 143 3.18 7.27 24.19
CA ARG A 143 4.43 7.60 24.90
C ARG A 143 5.37 8.44 24.05
N VAL A 144 5.09 8.56 22.75
CA VAL A 144 5.89 9.27 21.76
C VAL A 144 5.01 10.22 20.97
N ALA A 145 5.63 11.22 20.32
CA ALA A 145 4.88 12.12 19.46
C ALA A 145 4.22 11.36 18.29
N PRO A 146 3.03 11.79 17.79
CA PRO A 146 2.32 11.16 16.68
C PRO A 146 3.19 10.91 15.44
N LEU A 147 4.08 11.82 15.12
CA LEU A 147 5.02 11.66 13.99
C LEU A 147 6.01 10.52 14.22
N ALA A 148 6.51 10.36 15.44
CA ALA A 148 7.39 9.25 15.80
C ALA A 148 6.63 7.91 15.80
N ALA A 149 5.38 7.89 16.30
CA ALA A 149 4.52 6.70 16.23
C ALA A 149 4.26 6.28 14.77
N ALA A 150 3.99 7.23 13.87
CA ALA A 150 3.83 6.98 12.44
C ALA A 150 5.10 6.42 11.81
N ASP A 151 6.26 6.96 12.14
CA ASP A 151 7.55 6.49 11.60
C ASP A 151 7.89 5.07 12.07
N MET A 152 7.68 4.77 13.35
CA MET A 152 7.82 3.43 13.91
C MET A 152 6.87 2.43 13.23
N THR A 153 5.59 2.80 13.09
CA THR A 153 4.58 1.96 12.44
C THR A 153 4.98 1.63 11.02
N ARG A 154 5.40 2.63 10.24
CA ARG A 154 5.84 2.46 8.85
C ARG A 154 7.07 1.57 8.76
N THR A 155 8.05 1.78 9.64
CA THR A 155 9.31 1.02 9.65
C THR A 155 9.08 -0.45 10.00
N LEU A 156 8.26 -0.73 11.01
CA LEU A 156 7.95 -2.11 11.40
C LEU A 156 7.05 -2.81 10.37
N ALA A 157 6.07 -2.11 9.78
CA ALA A 157 5.25 -2.65 8.69
C ALA A 157 6.12 -2.99 7.46
N TRP A 158 7.10 -2.13 7.13
CA TRP A 158 8.06 -2.42 6.07
C TRP A 158 8.91 -3.66 6.37
N ALA A 159 9.43 -3.79 7.59
CA ALA A 159 10.20 -4.96 8.01
C ALA A 159 9.37 -6.25 7.92
N ALA A 160 8.10 -6.23 8.36
CA ALA A 160 7.19 -7.37 8.26
C ALA A 160 6.80 -7.70 6.81
N ALA A 161 6.79 -6.71 5.91
CA ALA A 161 6.43 -6.90 4.51
C ALA A 161 7.61 -7.40 3.66
N SER A 162 8.84 -6.98 3.95
CA SER A 162 10.02 -7.21 3.13
C SER A 162 10.47 -8.66 3.08
N GLY A 163 10.11 -9.47 4.10
CA GLY A 163 10.46 -10.90 4.13
C GLY A 163 11.97 -11.16 4.07
N TRP A 164 12.79 -10.29 4.66
CA TRP A 164 14.24 -10.43 4.64
C TRP A 164 14.68 -11.73 5.35
N GLY A 165 15.08 -12.71 4.55
CA GLY A 165 15.61 -13.99 4.97
C GLY A 165 14.91 -15.18 4.29
N ASP A 166 15.64 -16.28 4.07
CA ASP A 166 15.16 -17.55 3.47
C ASP A 166 14.16 -18.32 4.36
N THR A 167 13.88 -17.82 5.54
CA THR A 167 12.87 -18.34 6.45
C THR A 167 11.62 -17.49 6.41
N ALA A 168 10.45 -18.14 6.45
CA ALA A 168 9.16 -17.47 6.55
C ALA A 168 9.24 -16.30 7.55
N PRO A 169 8.65 -15.13 7.25
CA PRO A 169 8.77 -13.97 8.10
C PRO A 169 8.35 -14.34 9.50
N SER A 170 9.31 -14.26 10.43
CA SER A 170 9.07 -14.52 11.85
C SER A 170 8.18 -13.43 12.47
N VAL A 171 7.95 -12.31 11.77
CA VAL A 171 7.18 -11.16 12.23
C VAL A 171 5.93 -11.02 11.37
N THR A 172 4.78 -11.15 12.01
CA THR A 172 3.46 -10.93 11.39
C THR A 172 2.98 -9.50 11.60
N ALA A 173 1.93 -9.08 10.90
CA ALA A 173 1.28 -7.80 11.16
C ALA A 173 0.75 -7.72 12.61
N ALA A 174 0.22 -8.81 13.15
CA ALA A 174 -0.22 -8.88 14.54
C ALA A 174 0.92 -8.66 15.54
N ASP A 175 2.10 -9.24 15.29
CA ASP A 175 3.29 -9.01 16.13
C ASP A 175 3.72 -7.55 16.11
N VAL A 176 3.66 -6.91 14.93
CA VAL A 176 3.94 -5.48 14.80
C VAL A 176 2.98 -4.65 15.64
N VAL A 177 1.67 -4.96 15.59
CA VAL A 177 0.66 -4.27 16.41
C VAL A 177 0.95 -4.43 17.90
N GLN A 178 1.28 -5.64 18.35
CA GLN A 178 1.64 -5.89 19.75
C GLN A 178 2.87 -5.09 20.18
N VAL A 179 3.92 -5.07 19.37
CA VAL A 179 5.13 -4.27 19.65
C VAL A 179 4.80 -2.78 19.71
N LEU A 180 3.97 -2.28 18.80
CA LEU A 180 3.56 -0.87 18.79
C LEU A 180 2.72 -0.52 20.03
N LEU A 181 1.74 -1.32 20.40
CA LEU A 181 0.88 -1.09 21.56
C LEU A 181 1.69 -1.06 22.86
N HIS A 182 2.57 -2.02 23.04
CA HIS A 182 3.36 -2.12 24.27
C HIS A 182 4.58 -1.19 24.30
N GLY A 183 5.12 -0.80 23.13
CA GLY A 183 6.24 0.11 23.00
C GLY A 183 5.83 1.59 22.94
N ILE A 184 4.81 1.95 22.12
CA ILE A 184 4.38 3.34 21.89
C ILE A 184 3.10 3.73 22.64
N GLY A 185 2.30 2.76 23.07
CA GLY A 185 1.11 2.97 23.88
C GLY A 185 1.47 3.22 25.35
N SER A 186 0.80 4.15 26.02
CA SER A 186 0.92 4.26 27.47
C SER A 186 0.21 3.06 28.13
N ALA A 187 0.87 2.43 29.12
CA ALA A 187 0.17 1.49 29.98
C ALA A 187 -1.01 2.24 30.62
N ALA A 188 -2.21 1.67 30.62
CA ALA A 188 -3.24 2.13 31.53
C ALA A 188 -2.63 2.14 32.94
N ALA A 189 -2.74 3.25 33.66
CA ALA A 189 -2.27 3.31 35.04
C ALA A 189 -2.84 2.09 35.78
N PRO A 190 -2.03 1.29 36.48
CA PRO A 190 -2.57 0.19 37.25
C PRO A 190 -3.61 0.78 38.18
N ALA A 191 -4.83 0.21 38.18
CA ALA A 191 -5.85 0.56 39.14
C ALA A 191 -5.20 0.48 40.53
N LEU A 192 -5.22 1.58 41.27
CA LEU A 192 -4.79 1.60 42.66
C LEU A 192 -5.65 0.54 43.36
N VAL A 193 -5.04 -0.59 43.69
CA VAL A 193 -5.65 -1.54 44.60
C VAL A 193 -5.65 -0.83 45.94
N ASP A 194 -6.83 -0.32 46.35
CA ASP A 194 -7.05 0.17 47.72
C ASP A 194 -6.69 -1.00 48.63
N GLN A 195 -5.54 -0.91 49.22
CA GLN A 195 -5.18 -1.71 50.38
C GLN A 195 -5.90 -1.09 51.57
N GLU A 196 -7.18 -1.47 51.77
CA GLU A 196 -7.79 -1.33 53.06
C GLU A 196 -7.18 -2.40 53.99
N ALA A 197 -6.48 -1.89 54.97
CA ALA A 197 -5.96 -2.62 56.12
C ALA A 197 -7.07 -2.97 57.12
#